data_c9bf432fee2a67bb244011dece9420d2
#
_entry.id   c9bf432fee2a67bb244011dece9420d2
#
_cell.length_a   1.000
_cell.length_b   1.000
_cell.length_c   1.000
_cell.angle_alpha   90.00
_cell.angle_beta   90.00
_cell.angle_gamma   90.00
#
_symmetry.space_group_name_H-M   'P 1'
#
loop_
_entity.id
_entity.type
_entity.pdbx_description
1 polymer ?
#
loop_
_entity_poly.entity_id
_entity_poly.type
_entity_poly.pdbx_seq_one_letter_code
_entity_poly.pdbx_strand_id
1 'polypeptide(L)'
;MAEQQQATQDGAAPKKKRGKLILILILVVVLLGGGGAGFYFGKVRASGNPAASAETAKKEGGAHGEGDENVKRVIELAPFIVNLADKNESRYLRMTISLGVDESDEKVDPLYTTKIRNAILATVTNKTSEEILTTEGKAKLREEILGAAKGAARKPEVLAIYITDFIVQM
;
A
#
# COMPACT_ATOMS: atom_id res chain seq x y z
N MET A 1 -17.23 -66.79 -38.92
CA MET A 1 -18.52 -66.28 -39.42
C MET A 1 -18.51 -64.83 -39.05
N ALA A 2 -18.15 -64.05 -40.01
CA ALA A 2 -19.04 -63.29 -40.89
C ALA A 2 -19.60 -62.09 -40.10
N GLU A 3 -19.47 -60.89 -40.36
CA GLU A 3 -19.37 -60.07 -41.60
C GLU A 3 -19.72 -58.65 -41.20
N GLN A 4 -18.88 -57.79 -41.61
CA GLN A 4 -19.12 -56.70 -42.59
C GLN A 4 -19.75 -55.43 -42.05
N GLN A 5 -18.97 -54.40 -42.24
CA GLN A 5 -19.15 -53.28 -43.21
C GLN A 5 -20.10 -52.20 -42.65
N GLN A 6 -19.93 -50.94 -42.81
CA GLN A 6 -19.24 -50.05 -43.75
C GLN A 6 -19.42 -48.63 -43.26
N ALA A 7 -18.37 -47.87 -43.23
CA ALA A 7 -18.16 -46.61 -43.95
C ALA A 7 -19.33 -45.64 -44.08
N THR A 8 -19.10 -44.40 -43.74
CA THR A 8 -19.11 -43.22 -44.60
C THR A 8 -18.97 -42.00 -43.73
N GLN A 9 -17.89 -41.31 -43.91
CA GLN A 9 -17.75 -40.05 -44.66
C GLN A 9 -18.39 -38.81 -44.00
N ASP A 10 -17.51 -37.96 -43.69
CA ASP A 10 -17.36 -36.63 -44.24
C ASP A 10 -18.12 -35.48 -43.55
N GLY A 11 -17.38 -34.49 -43.23
CA GLY A 11 -17.93 -33.22 -42.79
C GLY A 11 -16.93 -32.33 -42.06
N ALA A 12 -15.71 -32.15 -42.61
CA ALA A 12 -14.84 -31.08 -42.21
C ALA A 12 -15.45 -29.73 -42.58
N ALA A 13 -16.08 -29.06 -41.61
CA ALA A 13 -16.45 -27.65 -41.75
C ALA A 13 -15.31 -26.75 -41.32
N PRO A 14 -14.89 -25.76 -42.11
CA PRO A 14 -13.79 -24.88 -41.81
C PRO A 14 -14.16 -23.96 -40.65
N LYS A 15 -13.41 -24.00 -39.56
CA LYS A 15 -13.52 -23.04 -38.46
C LYS A 15 -13.18 -21.65 -38.98
N LYS A 16 -14.19 -20.91 -39.31
CA LYS A 16 -14.17 -19.53 -39.78
C LYS A 16 -13.36 -18.66 -38.81
N LYS A 17 -12.32 -18.02 -39.36
CA LYS A 17 -11.50 -16.96 -38.76
C LYS A 17 -12.29 -15.68 -38.43
N ARG A 18 -13.50 -15.81 -37.86
CA ARG A 18 -14.38 -14.68 -37.48
C ARG A 18 -13.99 -14.00 -36.18
N GLY A 19 -13.23 -14.67 -35.30
CA GLY A 19 -12.80 -14.10 -34.01
C GLY A 19 -11.78 -12.97 -34.16
N LYS A 20 -10.87 -13.08 -35.14
CA LYS A 20 -9.86 -12.01 -35.36
C LYS A 20 -10.44 -10.74 -35.94
N LEU A 21 -11.43 -10.86 -36.82
CA LEU A 21 -12.15 -9.72 -37.43
C LEU A 21 -12.99 -8.96 -36.39
N ILE A 22 -13.65 -9.69 -35.49
CA ILE A 22 -14.44 -9.07 -34.40
C ILE A 22 -13.51 -8.33 -33.43
N LEU A 23 -12.34 -8.90 -33.11
CA LEU A 23 -11.36 -8.30 -32.22
C LEU A 23 -10.77 -7.01 -32.81
N ILE A 24 -10.48 -6.99 -34.11
CA ILE A 24 -10.01 -5.81 -34.83
C ILE A 24 -11.11 -4.73 -34.88
N LEU A 25 -12.35 -5.11 -35.06
CA LEU A 25 -13.47 -4.17 -35.12
C LEU A 25 -13.75 -3.52 -33.78
N ILE A 26 -13.62 -4.27 -32.66
CA ILE A 26 -13.71 -3.74 -31.30
C ILE A 26 -12.55 -2.77 -31.03
N LEU A 27 -11.33 -3.08 -31.46
CA LEU A 27 -10.16 -2.24 -31.27
C LEU A 27 -10.28 -0.91 -32.03
N VAL A 28 -10.84 -0.93 -33.23
CA VAL A 28 -11.11 0.29 -34.04
C VAL A 28 -12.18 1.16 -33.38
N VAL A 29 -13.25 0.56 -32.84
CA VAL A 29 -14.32 1.29 -32.14
C VAL A 29 -13.81 1.96 -30.87
N VAL A 30 -12.91 1.30 -30.10
CA VAL A 30 -12.27 1.87 -28.89
C VAL A 30 -11.33 3.02 -29.26
N LEU A 31 -10.60 2.92 -30.37
CA LEU A 31 -9.70 3.99 -30.84
C LEU A 31 -10.45 5.23 -31.37
N LEU A 32 -11.60 5.02 -32.02
CA LEU A 32 -12.41 6.12 -32.54
C LEU A 32 -13.35 6.74 -31.48
N GLY A 33 -13.77 5.97 -30.46
CA GLY A 33 -14.64 6.42 -29.37
C GLY A 33 -13.92 7.00 -28.15
N GLY A 34 -12.65 6.65 -27.93
CA GLY A 34 -11.87 7.04 -26.74
C GLY A 34 -11.26 8.46 -26.80
N GLY A 35 -11.14 9.08 -27.96
CA GLY A 35 -10.50 10.37 -28.13
C GLY A 35 -11.37 11.60 -27.78
N GLY A 36 -12.70 11.42 -27.71
CA GLY A 36 -13.64 12.54 -27.49
C GLY A 36 -14.03 12.81 -26.04
N ALA A 37 -14.04 11.79 -25.21
CA ALA A 37 -14.53 11.91 -23.82
C ALA A 37 -13.47 12.47 -22.84
N GLY A 38 -12.19 12.23 -23.10
CA GLY A 38 -11.10 12.72 -22.24
C GLY A 38 -10.87 14.23 -22.34
N PHE A 39 -11.13 14.81 -23.52
CA PHE A 39 -10.90 16.24 -23.75
C PHE A 39 -12.07 17.12 -23.26
N TYR A 40 -13.28 16.55 -23.16
CA TYR A 40 -14.47 17.30 -22.70
C TYR A 40 -14.54 17.40 -21.16
N PHE A 41 -14.00 16.41 -20.43
CA PHE A 41 -14.02 16.43 -18.96
C PHE A 41 -12.94 17.32 -18.32
N GLY A 42 -11.89 17.67 -19.05
CA GLY A 42 -10.81 18.52 -18.56
C GLY A 42 -11.13 20.02 -18.55
N LYS A 43 -12.15 20.48 -19.28
CA LYS A 43 -12.42 21.92 -19.49
C LYS A 43 -13.57 22.50 -18.68
N VAL A 44 -14.32 21.68 -17.91
CA VAL A 44 -15.50 22.11 -17.13
C VAL A 44 -15.18 22.36 -15.64
N ARG A 45 -13.91 22.23 -15.20
CA ARG A 45 -13.53 22.46 -13.79
C ARG A 45 -12.89 23.79 -13.47
N ALA A 46 -13.10 24.79 -14.30
CA ALA A 46 -12.64 26.14 -14.03
C ALA A 46 -13.78 27.16 -14.20
N SER A 47 -14.76 27.16 -13.31
CA SER A 47 -15.53 28.36 -12.96
C SER A 47 -16.67 28.03 -11.97
N GLY A 48 -16.69 28.74 -10.85
CA GLY A 48 -17.91 28.89 -10.02
C GLY A 48 -17.82 28.40 -8.58
N ASN A 49 -17.45 29.29 -7.73
CA ASN A 49 -17.49 29.49 -6.29
C ASN A 49 -18.93 29.52 -5.69
N PRO A 50 -19.13 29.73 -4.36
CA PRO A 50 -18.66 29.07 -3.14
C PRO A 50 -19.80 28.66 -2.19
N ALA A 51 -19.37 28.11 -1.04
CA ALA A 51 -20.10 27.97 0.24
C ALA A 51 -20.91 26.69 0.46
N ALA A 52 -20.30 25.80 1.19
CA ALA A 52 -20.86 25.23 2.44
C ALA A 52 -19.81 24.29 3.07
N SER A 53 -19.58 24.54 4.32
CA SER A 53 -18.69 23.85 5.26
C SER A 53 -18.89 22.34 5.26
N ALA A 54 -17.79 21.60 5.04
CA ALA A 54 -17.60 20.26 5.57
C ALA A 54 -16.11 20.12 5.83
N GLU A 55 -15.75 19.89 7.07
CA GLU A 55 -14.41 19.60 7.56
C GLU A 55 -13.77 18.48 6.72
N THR A 56 -12.90 18.90 5.81
CA THR A 56 -12.01 17.97 5.13
C THR A 56 -10.77 17.86 6.00
N ALA A 57 -10.68 16.76 6.74
CA ALA A 57 -9.44 16.37 7.39
C ALA A 57 -8.31 16.47 6.36
N LYS A 58 -7.44 17.45 6.57
CA LYS A 58 -6.24 17.70 5.79
C LYS A 58 -5.33 16.49 5.93
N LYS A 59 -5.29 15.67 4.90
CA LYS A 59 -4.33 14.60 4.75
C LYS A 59 -2.96 15.27 4.61
N GLU A 60 -2.26 15.44 5.72
CA GLU A 60 -0.86 15.85 5.69
C GLU A 60 -0.07 14.74 5.01
N GLY A 61 0.46 15.08 3.83
CA GLY A 61 1.28 14.19 3.03
C GLY A 61 2.52 13.78 3.82
N GLY A 62 2.56 12.53 4.23
CA GLY A 62 3.78 11.91 4.70
C GLY A 62 4.81 11.97 3.58
N ALA A 63 6.01 12.47 3.89
CA ALA A 63 7.13 12.46 2.97
C ALA A 63 7.32 11.03 2.41
N HIS A 64 7.21 10.90 1.08
CA HIS A 64 7.56 9.68 0.38
C HIS A 64 9.06 9.42 0.62
N GLY A 65 9.38 8.36 1.36
CA GLY A 65 10.76 7.92 1.54
C GLY A 65 11.20 7.11 0.31
N GLU A 66 12.49 7.13 0.01
CA GLU A 66 13.15 6.44 -1.11
C GLU A 66 12.93 4.91 -1.17
N GLY A 67 12.15 4.32 -0.26
CA GLY A 67 11.86 2.89 -0.20
C GLY A 67 10.53 2.45 -0.80
N ASP A 68 9.67 3.37 -1.24
CA ASP A 68 8.29 3.04 -1.62
C ASP A 68 8.17 2.30 -2.97
N GLU A 69 9.13 2.47 -3.89
CA GLU A 69 9.06 1.89 -5.23
C GLU A 69 9.14 0.35 -5.24
N ASN A 70 9.74 -0.26 -4.24
CA ASN A 70 9.91 -1.70 -4.14
C ASN A 70 8.99 -2.38 -3.11
N VAL A 71 8.11 -1.61 -2.47
CA VAL A 71 7.13 -2.14 -1.51
C VAL A 71 6.07 -2.94 -2.26
N LYS A 72 6.01 -4.25 -1.99
CA LYS A 72 5.03 -5.16 -2.59
C LYS A 72 3.81 -5.37 -1.70
N ARG A 73 3.97 -5.16 -0.39
CA ARG A 73 2.90 -5.32 0.58
C ARG A 73 3.10 -4.42 1.80
N VAL A 74 1.99 -4.08 2.42
CA VAL A 74 1.95 -3.36 3.69
C VAL A 74 1.41 -4.27 4.78
N ILE A 75 2.14 -4.38 5.89
CA ILE A 75 1.75 -5.13 7.10
C ILE A 75 1.42 -4.12 8.18
N GLU A 76 0.17 -4.06 8.59
CA GLU A 76 -0.25 -3.23 9.71
C GLU A 76 0.09 -3.89 11.04
N LEU A 77 0.73 -3.15 11.95
CA LEU A 77 1.00 -3.60 13.31
C LEU A 77 -0.10 -3.08 14.24
N ALA A 78 -0.49 -3.90 15.22
CA ALA A 78 -1.38 -3.43 16.29
C ALA A 78 -0.82 -2.16 16.95
N PRO A 79 -1.66 -1.21 17.35
CA PRO A 79 -1.22 0.06 17.94
C PRO A 79 -0.22 -0.13 19.09
N PHE A 80 0.68 0.82 19.21
CA PHE A 80 1.62 0.93 20.32
C PHE A 80 1.12 1.96 21.31
N ILE A 81 1.18 1.62 22.59
CA ILE A 81 0.99 2.57 23.70
C ILE A 81 2.22 2.41 24.59
N VAL A 82 3.04 3.45 24.66
CA VAL A 82 4.37 3.39 25.28
C VAL A 82 4.58 4.56 26.21
N ASN A 83 5.10 4.30 27.41
CA ASN A 83 5.59 5.35 28.27
C ASN A 83 6.89 5.91 27.68
N LEU A 84 6.97 7.23 27.59
CA LEU A 84 8.18 7.94 27.18
C LEU A 84 9.16 8.09 28.35
N ALA A 85 10.43 8.37 28.03
CA ALA A 85 11.50 8.54 29.01
C ALA A 85 11.53 9.93 29.64
N ASP A 86 10.42 10.65 29.69
CA ASP A 86 10.31 11.96 30.33
C ASP A 86 10.54 11.84 31.82
N LYS A 87 11.39 12.74 32.40
CA LYS A 87 11.82 12.64 33.79
C LYS A 87 10.83 13.21 34.80
N ASN A 88 10.04 14.21 34.38
CA ASN A 88 9.24 15.03 35.31
C ASN A 88 7.75 14.69 35.26
N GLU A 89 7.28 14.07 34.16
CA GLU A 89 5.89 13.77 33.91
C GLU A 89 5.76 12.45 33.17
N SER A 90 4.78 11.65 33.56
CA SER A 90 4.48 10.42 32.83
C SER A 90 3.73 10.76 31.54
N ARG A 91 4.39 10.63 30.40
CA ARG A 91 3.78 10.84 29.08
C ARG A 91 3.70 9.55 28.31
N TYR A 92 2.60 9.40 27.57
CA TYR A 92 2.34 8.22 26.77
C TYR A 92 2.33 8.61 25.30
N LEU A 93 3.04 7.84 24.50
CA LEU A 93 2.92 7.88 23.04
C LEU A 93 1.98 6.77 22.60
N ARG A 94 0.90 7.15 21.89
CA ARG A 94 0.12 6.24 21.08
C ARG A 94 0.50 6.42 19.63
N MET A 95 0.86 5.33 18.95
CA MET A 95 1.17 5.36 17.53
C MET A 95 0.72 4.07 16.84
N THR A 96 0.36 4.18 15.57
CA THR A 96 0.09 3.06 14.66
C THR A 96 1.15 3.05 13.58
N ILE A 97 1.72 1.88 13.32
CA ILE A 97 2.80 1.69 12.35
C ILE A 97 2.40 0.61 11.37
N SER A 98 2.65 0.88 10.10
CA SER A 98 2.59 -0.10 9.03
C SER A 98 3.97 -0.29 8.41
N LEU A 99 4.32 -1.53 8.08
CA LEU A 99 5.58 -1.92 7.48
C LEU A 99 5.39 -2.12 5.98
N GLY A 100 6.15 -1.42 5.15
CA GLY A 100 6.28 -1.73 3.72
C GLY A 100 7.34 -2.81 3.53
N VAL A 101 6.98 -3.94 2.92
CA VAL A 101 7.87 -5.09 2.73
C VAL A 101 8.01 -5.48 1.26
N ASP A 102 9.12 -6.16 0.93
CA ASP A 102 9.49 -6.59 -0.42
C ASP A 102 8.79 -7.88 -0.88
N GLU A 103 7.99 -8.50 -0.04
CA GLU A 103 7.33 -9.78 -0.30
C GLU A 103 5.82 -9.65 -0.37
N SER A 104 5.21 -10.31 -1.37
CA SER A 104 3.77 -10.28 -1.59
C SER A 104 3.01 -11.41 -0.90
N ASP A 105 3.72 -12.44 -0.37
CA ASP A 105 3.10 -13.58 0.27
C ASP A 105 2.30 -13.19 1.51
N GLU A 106 1.07 -13.69 1.60
CA GLU A 106 0.11 -13.31 2.65
C GLU A 106 0.46 -13.87 4.04
N LYS A 107 1.24 -14.96 4.07
CA LYS A 107 1.60 -15.64 5.32
C LYS A 107 2.87 -15.05 5.91
N VAL A 108 2.69 -14.22 6.93
CA VAL A 108 3.79 -13.75 7.78
C VAL A 108 3.84 -14.59 9.03
N ASP A 109 5.03 -15.08 9.37
CA ASP A 109 5.25 -15.78 10.64
C ASP A 109 4.89 -14.86 11.81
N PRO A 110 4.03 -15.25 12.76
CA PRO A 110 3.75 -14.48 13.98
C PRO A 110 5.01 -14.07 14.75
N LEU A 111 6.08 -14.85 14.68
CA LEU A 111 7.36 -14.54 15.30
C LEU A 111 8.05 -13.33 14.63
N TYR A 112 7.87 -13.16 13.32
CA TYR A 112 8.40 -12.02 12.57
C TYR A 112 7.82 -10.69 13.11
N THR A 113 6.50 -10.58 13.17
CA THR A 113 5.84 -9.39 13.69
C THR A 113 6.16 -9.14 15.16
N THR A 114 6.26 -10.19 15.95
CA THR A 114 6.62 -10.11 17.38
C THR A 114 8.02 -9.55 17.58
N LYS A 115 9.02 -10.01 16.82
CA LYS A 115 10.40 -9.51 16.88
C LYS A 115 10.48 -8.03 16.50
N ILE A 116 9.82 -7.63 15.42
CA ILE A 116 9.78 -6.25 14.97
C ILE A 116 9.09 -5.37 16.01
N ARG A 117 7.94 -5.78 16.54
CA ARG A 117 7.25 -5.03 17.60
C ARG A 117 8.15 -4.80 18.82
N ASN A 118 8.86 -5.84 19.25
CA ASN A 118 9.77 -5.72 20.39
C ASN A 118 10.91 -4.72 20.13
N ALA A 119 11.49 -4.75 18.92
CA ALA A 119 12.55 -3.81 18.54
C ALA A 119 12.05 -2.36 18.48
N ILE A 120 10.87 -2.14 17.88
CA ILE A 120 10.23 -0.82 17.85
C ILE A 120 9.95 -0.32 19.26
N LEU A 121 9.39 -1.18 20.12
CA LEU A 121 9.09 -0.83 21.50
C LEU A 121 10.35 -0.38 22.26
N ALA A 122 11.45 -1.14 22.14
CA ALA A 122 12.74 -0.81 22.75
C ALA A 122 13.28 0.53 22.25
N THR A 123 13.12 0.85 20.97
CA THR A 123 13.55 2.13 20.39
C THR A 123 12.75 3.29 20.97
N VAL A 124 11.43 3.16 21.02
CA VAL A 124 10.52 4.25 21.40
C VAL A 124 10.52 4.51 22.91
N THR A 125 10.63 3.47 23.74
CA THR A 125 10.65 3.62 25.20
C THR A 125 11.80 4.48 25.70
N ASN A 126 12.89 4.59 24.93
CA ASN A 126 14.05 5.40 25.28
C ASN A 126 13.95 6.86 24.81
N LYS A 127 12.84 7.29 24.22
CA LYS A 127 12.65 8.65 23.69
C LYS A 127 11.87 9.50 24.68
N THR A 128 12.21 10.79 24.70
CA THR A 128 11.42 11.81 25.41
C THR A 128 10.40 12.45 24.46
N SER A 129 9.34 13.02 25.03
CA SER A 129 8.34 13.74 24.24
C SER A 129 8.94 14.95 23.52
N GLU A 130 9.88 15.65 24.14
CA GLU A 130 10.56 16.80 23.54
C GLU A 130 11.34 16.40 22.28
N GLU A 131 12.04 15.24 22.31
CA GLU A 131 12.78 14.73 21.15
C GLU A 131 11.88 14.40 19.98
N ILE A 132 10.71 13.78 20.22
CA ILE A 132 9.87 13.21 19.15
C ILE A 132 8.77 14.15 18.63
N LEU A 133 8.50 15.28 19.31
CA LEU A 133 7.44 16.21 18.89
C LEU A 133 7.88 17.16 17.77
N THR A 134 9.19 17.36 17.57
CA THR A 134 9.71 18.18 16.48
C THR A 134 9.61 17.47 15.13
N THR A 135 9.64 18.22 14.03
CA THR A 135 9.63 17.64 12.66
C THR A 135 10.85 16.76 12.43
N GLU A 136 12.02 17.24 12.84
CA GLU A 136 13.30 16.53 12.74
C GLU A 136 13.30 15.29 13.64
N GLY A 137 12.73 15.39 14.84
CA GLY A 137 12.60 14.27 15.77
C GLY A 137 11.71 13.16 15.24
N LYS A 138 10.60 13.51 14.59
CA LYS A 138 9.73 12.53 13.92
C LYS A 138 10.44 11.84 12.74
N ALA A 139 11.19 12.58 11.94
CA ALA A 139 11.97 12.02 10.84
C ALA A 139 13.02 11.04 11.37
N LYS A 140 13.80 11.47 12.37
CA LYS A 140 14.82 10.63 13.03
C LYS A 140 14.21 9.39 13.67
N LEU A 141 13.08 9.52 14.36
CA LEU A 141 12.38 8.39 14.96
C LEU A 141 11.97 7.36 13.91
N ARG A 142 11.47 7.81 12.73
CA ARG A 142 11.13 6.91 11.62
C ARG A 142 12.34 6.12 11.12
N GLU A 143 13.48 6.78 10.94
CA GLU A 143 14.74 6.13 10.52
C GLU A 143 15.22 5.10 11.55
N GLU A 144 15.18 5.47 12.83
CA GLU A 144 15.57 4.56 13.92
C GLU A 144 14.66 3.33 14.00
N ILE A 145 13.34 3.53 13.86
CA ILE A 145 12.35 2.44 13.80
C ILE A 145 12.60 1.55 12.59
N LEU A 146 12.89 2.12 11.42
CA LEU A 146 13.21 1.36 10.21
C LEU A 146 14.47 0.51 10.43
N GLY A 147 15.53 1.10 10.99
CA GLY A 147 16.76 0.40 11.31
C GLY A 147 16.54 -0.76 12.29
N ALA A 148 15.77 -0.50 13.37
CA ALA A 148 15.42 -1.51 14.36
C ALA A 148 14.60 -2.67 13.76
N ALA A 149 13.61 -2.35 12.89
CA ALA A 149 12.80 -3.36 12.23
C ALA A 149 13.63 -4.24 11.28
N LYS A 150 14.50 -3.64 10.46
CA LYS A 150 15.45 -4.36 9.58
C LYS A 150 16.39 -5.27 10.36
N GLY A 151 16.86 -4.81 11.52
CA GLY A 151 17.74 -5.59 12.40
C GLY A 151 17.05 -6.76 13.10
N ALA A 152 15.78 -6.61 13.42
CA ALA A 152 15.01 -7.59 14.19
C ALA A 152 14.55 -8.80 13.36
N ALA A 153 14.24 -8.60 12.08
CA ALA A 153 13.77 -9.66 11.19
C ALA A 153 14.24 -9.40 9.75
N ARG A 154 14.70 -10.47 9.09
CA ARG A 154 15.35 -10.33 7.78
C ARG A 154 14.44 -10.64 6.59
N LYS A 155 13.43 -11.46 6.79
CA LYS A 155 12.50 -11.85 5.71
C LYS A 155 11.07 -11.96 6.24
N PRO A 156 10.12 -11.32 5.56
CA PRO A 156 10.32 -10.35 4.45
C PRO A 156 11.16 -9.13 4.87
N GLU A 157 11.89 -8.50 3.93
CA GLU A 157 12.67 -7.32 4.23
C GLU A 157 11.76 -6.10 4.41
N VAL A 158 11.98 -5.32 5.48
CA VAL A 158 11.26 -4.07 5.71
C VAL A 158 11.94 -2.97 4.88
N LEU A 159 11.21 -2.42 3.93
CA LEU A 159 11.69 -1.34 3.05
C LEU A 159 11.29 0.05 3.56
N ALA A 160 10.08 0.16 4.11
CA ALA A 160 9.53 1.44 4.54
C ALA A 160 8.75 1.31 5.86
N ILE A 161 8.67 2.42 6.59
CA ILE A 161 7.84 2.59 7.80
C ILE A 161 6.84 3.72 7.57
N TYR A 162 5.56 3.41 7.75
CA TYR A 162 4.47 4.37 7.70
C TYR A 162 3.90 4.53 9.10
N ILE A 163 3.93 5.76 9.62
CA ILE A 163 3.31 6.11 10.90
C ILE A 163 1.99 6.80 10.59
N THR A 164 0.87 6.17 10.91
CA THR A 164 -0.47 6.65 10.58
C THR A 164 -1.12 7.42 11.72
N ASP A 165 -0.84 7.06 12.96
CA ASP A 165 -1.25 7.78 14.16
C ASP A 165 -0.03 8.12 15.00
N PHE A 166 -0.01 9.34 15.56
CA PHE A 166 1.05 9.79 16.44
C PHE A 166 0.49 10.80 17.45
N ILE A 167 0.19 10.34 18.64
CA ILE A 167 -0.45 11.13 19.68
C ILE A 167 0.34 11.00 20.98
N VAL A 168 0.81 12.12 21.52
CA VAL A 168 1.42 12.19 22.85
C VAL A 168 0.39 12.72 23.83
N GLN A 169 0.18 12.00 24.91
CA GLN A 169 -0.75 12.35 25.99
C GLN A 169 0.00 12.47 27.32
N MET A 170 -0.48 13.38 28.16
CA MET A 170 -0.06 13.56 29.56
C MET A 170 -0.95 12.74 30.48
#